data_f316c5fc909887e6af7db53406c0d450
#
_entry.id   f316c5fc909887e6af7db53406c0d450
#
_cell.length_a   1.000
_cell.length_b   1.000
_cell.length_c   1.000
_cell.angle_alpha   90.00
_cell.angle_beta   90.00
_cell.angle_gamma   90.00
#
_symmetry.space_group_name_H-M   'P 1'
#
loop_
_entity.id
_entity.type
_entity.pdbx_description
1 polymer ?
#
loop_
_entity_poly.entity_id
_entity_poly.type
_entity_poly.pdbx_seq_one_letter_code
_entity_poly.pdbx_strand_id
1 'polypeptide(L)'
;GIIMGKDCRDVSEENWQDAIVGYTTILDMTEESILKGNDYVSGNPRYLCIVKNFPTFFSFGPELVTPDEVPDVLKLEVQSVHNGEIYAKNVVANMTHRPARLVSLHSSIQGWYAGDILSTGTPRAFHIQDGDMAECRIVGPDGFEMRPLLNPVVDLKKHPEKE
;
A
#
# COMPACT_ATOMS: atom_id res chain seq x y z
N GLY A 1 0.53 3.63 3.06
CA GLY A 1 1.98 3.69 2.78
C GLY A 1 2.72 4.63 3.70
N ILE A 2 3.98 4.31 3.96
CA ILE A 2 4.89 5.13 4.75
C ILE A 2 6.01 5.61 3.82
N ILE A 3 6.28 6.92 3.80
CA ILE A 3 7.32 7.52 2.95
C ILE A 3 8.49 7.89 3.85
N MET A 4 9.69 7.42 3.50
CA MET A 4 10.90 7.71 4.25
C MET A 4 11.35 9.16 4.00
N GLY A 5 11.69 9.87 5.08
CA GLY A 5 12.09 11.29 5.02
C GLY A 5 13.59 11.51 4.98
N LYS A 6 14.38 10.49 5.28
CA LYS A 6 15.84 10.57 5.30
C LYS A 6 16.47 9.19 5.10
N ASP A 7 17.74 9.21 4.71
CA ASP A 7 18.57 8.00 4.69
C ASP A 7 18.74 7.49 6.12
N CYS A 8 18.41 6.23 6.36
CA CYS A 8 18.49 5.64 7.70
C CYS A 8 18.65 4.12 7.67
N ARG A 9 19.13 3.59 8.82
CA ARG A 9 19.29 2.16 9.09
C ARG A 9 19.12 1.93 10.59
N ASP A 10 18.72 0.70 10.96
CA ASP A 10 18.57 0.26 12.35
C ASP A 10 17.70 1.20 13.20
N VAL A 11 16.57 1.64 12.63
CA VAL A 11 15.62 2.54 13.28
C VAL A 11 14.89 1.80 14.41
N SER A 12 14.87 2.36 15.62
CA SER A 12 14.12 1.76 16.73
C SER A 12 12.61 1.98 16.60
N GLU A 13 11.82 1.11 17.24
CA GLU A 13 10.35 1.26 17.25
C GLU A 13 9.89 2.54 17.97
N GLU A 14 10.68 3.06 18.93
CA GLU A 14 10.35 4.30 19.63
C GLU A 14 10.52 5.55 18.74
N ASN A 15 11.52 5.53 17.84
CA ASN A 15 11.94 6.70 17.06
C ASN A 15 11.58 6.58 15.57
N TRP A 16 10.70 5.64 15.20
CA TRP A 16 10.39 5.36 13.80
C TRP A 16 9.82 6.57 13.05
N GLN A 17 9.06 7.43 13.73
CA GLN A 17 8.46 8.62 13.11
C GLN A 17 9.50 9.68 12.74
N ASP A 18 10.66 9.69 13.39
CA ASP A 18 11.76 10.61 13.04
C ASP A 18 12.42 10.25 11.70
N ALA A 19 12.17 9.04 11.19
CA ALA A 19 12.72 8.54 9.94
C ALA A 19 11.81 8.78 8.74
N ILE A 20 10.55 9.14 8.95
CA ILE A 20 9.56 9.28 7.89
C ILE A 20 9.22 10.74 7.58
N VAL A 21 8.77 11.00 6.37
CA VAL A 21 8.22 12.31 6.01
C VAL A 21 6.69 12.32 6.05
N GLY A 22 6.05 11.17 5.92
CA GLY A 22 4.61 11.10 6.01
C GLY A 22 4.00 9.80 5.51
N TYR A 23 2.71 9.88 5.29
CA TYR A 23 1.83 8.80 4.88
C TYR A 23 1.17 9.12 3.55
N THR A 24 0.81 8.07 2.82
CA THR A 24 0.05 8.18 1.56
C THR A 24 -0.85 6.96 1.39
N THR A 25 -1.86 7.08 0.54
CA THR A 25 -2.64 5.91 0.10
C THR A 25 -1.86 5.10 -0.93
N ILE A 26 -2.03 3.78 -0.94
CA ILE A 26 -1.36 2.86 -1.87
C ILE A 26 -2.38 1.85 -2.41
N LEU A 27 -2.25 1.52 -3.68
CA LEU A 27 -2.82 0.34 -4.32
C LEU A 27 -1.68 -0.50 -4.90
N ASP A 28 -1.49 -1.69 -4.34
CA ASP A 28 -0.44 -2.65 -4.68
C ASP A 28 -1.06 -3.82 -5.45
N MET A 29 -1.14 -3.68 -6.77
CA MET A 29 -1.79 -4.65 -7.65
C MET A 29 -0.94 -5.91 -7.82
N THR A 30 -1.60 -7.03 -8.10
CA THR A 30 -0.94 -8.33 -8.23
C THR A 30 -1.53 -9.10 -9.41
N GLU A 31 -0.66 -9.59 -10.30
CA GLU A 31 -1.04 -10.50 -11.38
C GLU A 31 -1.10 -11.93 -10.85
N GLU A 32 -2.26 -12.32 -10.33
CA GLU A 32 -2.45 -13.63 -9.70
C GLU A 32 -2.49 -14.79 -10.70
N SER A 33 -2.77 -14.55 -11.98
CA SER A 33 -2.83 -15.63 -12.97
C SER A 33 -1.49 -16.33 -13.16
N ILE A 34 -0.40 -15.62 -12.93
CA ILE A 34 0.96 -16.20 -12.94
C ILE A 34 1.15 -17.18 -11.78
N LEU A 35 0.49 -16.95 -10.65
CA LEU A 35 0.58 -17.81 -9.46
C LEU A 35 -0.42 -18.98 -9.52
N LYS A 36 -1.57 -18.78 -10.17
CA LYS A 36 -2.64 -19.77 -10.30
C LYS A 36 -2.38 -20.70 -11.49
N GLY A 37 -2.54 -21.99 -11.29
CA GLY A 37 -2.42 -22.99 -12.35
C GLY A 37 -1.00 -23.45 -12.68
N ASN A 38 -0.03 -23.04 -11.89
CA ASN A 38 1.35 -23.55 -11.99
C ASN A 38 1.85 -23.93 -10.58
N ASP A 39 1.82 -25.22 -10.25
CA ASP A 39 2.21 -25.73 -8.93
C ASP A 39 3.67 -25.40 -8.57
N TYR A 40 4.52 -25.20 -9.57
CA TYR A 40 5.92 -24.79 -9.35
C TYR A 40 6.03 -23.33 -8.89
N VAL A 41 5.16 -22.46 -9.35
CA VAL A 41 5.15 -21.03 -9.06
C VAL A 41 4.27 -20.74 -7.83
N SER A 42 3.14 -21.44 -7.73
CA SER A 42 2.21 -21.31 -6.63
C SER A 42 2.90 -21.62 -5.29
N GLY A 43 2.83 -20.68 -4.36
CA GLY A 43 3.48 -20.79 -3.05
C GLY A 43 5.00 -20.57 -3.04
N ASN A 44 5.63 -20.29 -4.19
CA ASN A 44 7.03 -19.94 -4.23
C ASN A 44 7.23 -18.43 -4.06
N PRO A 45 7.77 -17.96 -2.93
CA PRO A 45 7.89 -16.53 -2.62
C PRO A 45 8.78 -15.76 -3.61
N ARG A 46 9.63 -16.43 -4.39
CA ARG A 46 10.49 -15.79 -5.40
C ARG A 46 9.69 -15.09 -6.50
N TYR A 47 8.47 -15.54 -6.79
CA TYR A 47 7.62 -14.96 -7.82
C TYR A 47 6.76 -13.79 -7.35
N LEU A 48 6.69 -13.54 -6.05
CA LEU A 48 5.93 -12.40 -5.51
C LEU A 48 6.45 -11.05 -6.06
N CYS A 49 7.75 -10.92 -6.24
CA CYS A 49 8.33 -9.71 -6.85
C CYS A 49 7.89 -9.54 -8.31
N ILE A 50 7.84 -10.64 -9.09
CA ILE A 50 7.51 -10.59 -10.51
C ILE A 50 6.08 -10.16 -10.73
N VAL A 51 5.14 -10.73 -9.98
CA VAL A 51 3.69 -10.49 -10.15
C VAL A 51 3.24 -9.09 -9.73
N LYS A 52 4.12 -8.31 -9.11
CA LYS A 52 3.86 -6.93 -8.65
C LYS A 52 4.58 -5.86 -9.48
N ASN A 53 5.54 -6.25 -10.32
CA ASN A 53 6.43 -5.32 -11.02
C ASN A 53 5.96 -4.95 -12.44
N PHE A 54 4.71 -5.17 -12.78
CA PHE A 54 4.16 -4.68 -14.03
C PHE A 54 4.00 -3.17 -14.02
N PRO A 55 4.13 -2.49 -15.14
CA PRO A 55 3.83 -1.07 -15.25
C PRO A 55 2.46 -0.75 -14.65
N THR A 56 2.35 0.34 -13.92
CA THR A 56 1.14 0.85 -13.25
C THR A 56 0.62 0.03 -12.05
N PHE A 57 1.26 -1.10 -11.68
CA PHE A 57 0.78 -1.96 -10.60
C PHE A 57 1.02 -1.39 -9.20
N PHE A 58 1.97 -0.50 -9.03
CA PHE A 58 2.20 0.17 -7.76
C PHE A 58 1.81 1.65 -7.87
N SER A 59 0.61 1.96 -7.41
CA SER A 59 0.10 3.33 -7.39
C SER A 59 0.11 3.88 -5.97
N PHE A 60 0.47 5.14 -5.81
CA PHE A 60 0.45 5.84 -4.53
C PHE A 60 0.13 7.33 -4.72
N GLY A 61 -0.30 8.00 -3.68
CA GLY A 61 -0.81 9.36 -3.70
C GLY A 61 -2.33 9.35 -3.49
N PRO A 62 -3.05 10.43 -3.87
CA PRO A 62 -2.58 11.65 -4.56
C PRO A 62 -1.98 12.70 -3.63
N GLU A 63 -1.86 12.41 -2.32
CA GLU A 63 -1.25 13.34 -1.37
C GLU A 63 -0.28 12.64 -0.42
N LEU A 64 0.60 13.43 0.16
CA LEU A 64 1.43 13.08 1.30
C LEU A 64 0.90 13.84 2.50
N VAL A 65 0.63 13.13 3.60
CA VAL A 65 0.17 13.71 4.86
C VAL A 65 1.27 13.52 5.89
N THR A 66 1.69 14.60 6.54
CA THR A 66 2.78 14.56 7.51
C THR A 66 2.32 13.98 8.86
N PRO A 67 3.25 13.46 9.71
CA PRO A 67 2.87 12.81 10.98
C PRO A 67 2.13 13.73 11.96
N ASP A 68 2.36 15.03 11.91
CA ASP A 68 1.69 16.03 12.75
C ASP A 68 0.24 16.29 12.34
N GLU A 69 -0.12 16.01 11.09
CA GLU A 69 -1.50 16.08 10.59
C GLU A 69 -2.32 14.83 10.96
N VAL A 70 -1.66 13.72 11.30
CA VAL A 70 -2.33 12.46 11.66
C VAL A 70 -2.44 12.36 13.18
N PRO A 71 -3.64 12.49 13.76
CA PRO A 71 -3.81 12.52 15.22
C PRO A 71 -3.30 11.26 15.93
N ASP A 72 -3.54 10.10 15.35
CA ASP A 72 -3.06 8.80 15.82
C ASP A 72 -3.12 7.78 14.68
N VAL A 73 -1.97 7.42 14.14
CA VAL A 73 -1.88 6.47 13.01
C VAL A 73 -2.55 5.13 13.31
N LEU A 74 -2.57 4.68 14.57
CA LEU A 74 -3.18 3.40 14.95
C LEU A 74 -4.72 3.44 14.89
N LYS A 75 -5.33 4.62 14.91
CA LYS A 75 -6.77 4.81 14.81
C LYS A 75 -7.25 4.99 13.36
N LEU A 76 -6.36 5.08 12.40
CA LEU A 76 -6.74 5.17 11.01
C LEU A 76 -7.43 3.86 10.56
N GLU A 77 -8.53 4.00 9.84
CA GLU A 77 -9.23 2.92 9.16
C GLU A 77 -8.84 2.97 7.68
N VAL A 78 -8.30 1.86 7.18
CA VAL A 78 -7.99 1.67 5.75
C VAL A 78 -9.15 0.92 5.12
N GLN A 79 -9.60 1.40 3.97
CA GLN A 79 -10.71 0.85 3.21
C GLN A 79 -10.26 0.46 1.81
N SER A 80 -10.49 -0.81 1.43
CA SER A 80 -10.41 -1.28 0.05
C SER A 80 -11.77 -1.09 -0.59
N VAL A 81 -11.86 -0.29 -1.66
CA VAL A 81 -13.12 0.08 -2.30
C VAL A 81 -13.13 -0.41 -3.74
N HIS A 82 -14.21 -1.07 -4.14
CA HIS A 82 -14.42 -1.62 -5.48
C HIS A 82 -15.69 -1.01 -6.09
N ASN A 83 -15.54 -0.32 -7.20
CA ASN A 83 -16.66 0.34 -7.91
C ASN A 83 -17.51 1.24 -7.00
N GLY A 84 -16.86 1.97 -6.07
CA GLY A 84 -17.50 2.88 -5.13
C GLY A 84 -18.03 2.23 -3.85
N GLU A 85 -18.03 0.89 -3.75
CA GLU A 85 -18.49 0.16 -2.57
C GLU A 85 -17.31 -0.33 -1.72
N ILE A 86 -17.42 -0.18 -0.40
CA ILE A 86 -16.39 -0.69 0.53
C ILE A 86 -16.42 -2.21 0.52
N TYR A 87 -15.39 -2.82 -0.07
CA TYR A 87 -15.22 -4.27 -0.11
C TYR A 87 -14.70 -4.83 1.22
N ALA A 88 -13.72 -4.15 1.80
CA ALA A 88 -13.18 -4.48 3.11
C ALA A 88 -12.58 -3.24 3.79
N LYS A 89 -12.57 -3.27 5.12
CA LYS A 89 -11.95 -2.22 5.93
C LYS A 89 -11.42 -2.77 7.24
N ASN A 90 -10.36 -2.14 7.75
CA ASN A 90 -9.82 -2.46 9.07
C ASN A 90 -9.02 -1.28 9.62
N VAL A 91 -8.86 -1.26 10.93
CA VAL A 91 -8.10 -0.25 11.65
C VAL A 91 -6.64 -0.66 11.73
N VAL A 92 -5.73 0.30 11.56
CA VAL A 92 -4.26 0.07 11.60
C VAL A 92 -3.82 -0.62 12.91
N ALA A 93 -4.47 -0.32 14.04
CA ALA A 93 -4.18 -0.98 15.32
C ALA A 93 -4.31 -2.52 15.27
N ASN A 94 -5.12 -3.06 14.34
CA ASN A 94 -5.36 -4.50 14.18
C ASN A 94 -4.31 -5.21 13.30
N MET A 95 -3.33 -4.49 12.76
CA MET A 95 -2.25 -5.08 11.98
C MET A 95 -1.43 -6.04 12.85
N THR A 96 -1.04 -7.19 12.29
CA THR A 96 -0.13 -8.14 12.95
C THR A 96 1.21 -7.49 13.27
N HIS A 97 1.73 -6.72 12.32
CA HIS A 97 2.92 -5.89 12.50
C HIS A 97 2.55 -4.43 12.30
N ARG A 98 2.59 -3.66 13.35
CA ARG A 98 2.27 -2.22 13.33
C ARG A 98 3.33 -1.41 12.60
N PRO A 99 3.03 -0.17 12.17
CA PRO A 99 3.96 0.69 11.44
C PRO A 99 5.35 0.81 12.07
N ALA A 100 5.45 1.05 13.36
CA ALA A 100 6.71 1.12 14.09
C ALA A 100 7.57 -0.14 13.90
N ARG A 101 6.95 -1.33 14.07
CA ARG A 101 7.61 -2.61 13.89
C ARG A 101 8.06 -2.84 12.45
N LEU A 102 7.25 -2.46 11.46
CA LEU A 102 7.60 -2.61 10.05
C LEU A 102 8.80 -1.74 9.68
N VAL A 103 8.81 -0.47 10.07
CA VAL A 103 9.95 0.43 9.80
C VAL A 103 11.21 -0.09 10.49
N SER A 104 11.12 -0.47 11.77
CA SER A 104 12.25 -1.00 12.54
C SER A 104 12.81 -2.28 11.90
N LEU A 105 11.96 -3.27 11.61
CA LEU A 105 12.39 -4.54 11.03
C LEU A 105 13.05 -4.35 9.66
N HIS A 106 12.41 -3.62 8.77
CA HIS A 106 12.96 -3.44 7.41
C HIS A 106 14.26 -2.64 7.44
N SER A 107 14.37 -1.61 8.29
CA SER A 107 15.59 -0.82 8.41
C SER A 107 16.78 -1.60 8.97
N SER A 108 16.53 -2.69 9.71
CA SER A 108 17.61 -3.57 10.20
C SER A 108 18.12 -4.55 9.13
N ILE A 109 17.32 -4.82 8.10
CA ILE A 109 17.66 -5.73 6.99
C ILE A 109 18.34 -4.98 5.86
N GLN A 110 17.79 -3.83 5.48
CA GLN A 110 18.27 -3.00 4.38
C GLN A 110 18.28 -1.53 4.79
N GLY A 111 19.13 -0.71 4.17
CA GLY A 111 19.06 0.75 4.32
C GLY A 111 17.81 1.30 3.64
N TRP A 112 17.26 2.37 4.20
CA TRP A 112 16.24 3.20 3.58
C TRP A 112 16.88 4.49 3.05
N TYR A 113 16.38 4.96 1.93
CA TYR A 113 16.72 6.26 1.37
C TYR A 113 15.52 7.21 1.44
N ALA A 114 15.82 8.51 1.50
CA ALA A 114 14.75 9.52 1.42
C ALA A 114 13.92 9.34 0.14
N GLY A 115 12.61 9.26 0.31
CA GLY A 115 11.67 9.00 -0.79
C GLY A 115 11.30 7.53 -1.00
N ASP A 116 11.96 6.58 -0.33
CA ASP A 116 11.52 5.18 -0.35
C ASP A 116 10.12 5.04 0.25
N ILE A 117 9.34 4.11 -0.29
CA ILE A 117 7.96 3.88 0.13
C ILE A 117 7.80 2.46 0.67
N LEU A 118 7.31 2.35 1.90
CA LEU A 118 6.93 1.08 2.51
C LEU A 118 5.42 0.88 2.39
N SER A 119 5.00 -0.06 1.54
CA SER A 119 3.61 -0.55 1.52
C SER A 119 3.36 -1.45 2.71
N THR A 120 2.42 -1.10 3.57
CA THR A 120 2.21 -1.79 4.85
C THR A 120 1.13 -2.88 4.79
N GLY A 121 0.44 -3.00 3.66
CA GLY A 121 -0.58 -4.02 3.43
C GLY A 121 -2.01 -3.45 3.31
N THR A 122 -2.95 -4.34 3.05
CA THR A 122 -4.36 -4.02 2.81
C THR A 122 -5.27 -4.86 3.72
N PRO A 123 -6.48 -4.38 4.09
CA PRO A 123 -7.46 -5.17 4.84
C PRO A 123 -7.85 -6.46 4.14
N ARG A 124 -8.04 -6.41 2.82
CA ARG A 124 -8.32 -7.56 1.96
C ARG A 124 -8.21 -7.15 0.49
N ALA A 125 -7.62 -8.03 -0.31
CA ALA A 125 -7.60 -7.88 -1.76
C ALA A 125 -8.88 -8.39 -2.41
N PHE A 126 -9.22 -7.86 -3.59
CA PHE A 126 -10.30 -8.33 -4.45
C PHE A 126 -9.80 -8.45 -5.89
N HIS A 127 -10.52 -9.25 -6.68
CA HIS A 127 -10.23 -9.37 -8.12
C HIS A 127 -10.78 -8.16 -8.87
N ILE A 128 -10.01 -7.67 -9.80
CA ILE A 128 -10.36 -6.56 -10.69
C ILE A 128 -10.41 -7.03 -12.14
N GLN A 129 -11.21 -6.36 -12.94
CA GLN A 129 -11.35 -6.59 -14.37
C GLN A 129 -11.45 -5.27 -15.14
N ASP A 130 -11.37 -5.37 -16.45
CA ASP A 130 -11.51 -4.22 -17.34
C ASP A 130 -12.81 -3.42 -17.08
N GLY A 131 -12.65 -2.12 -16.89
CA GLY A 131 -13.75 -1.20 -16.58
C GLY A 131 -14.03 -0.99 -15.10
N ASP A 132 -13.39 -1.75 -14.19
CA ASP A 132 -13.52 -1.52 -12.75
C ASP A 132 -12.81 -0.25 -12.30
N MET A 133 -13.22 0.24 -11.13
CA MET A 133 -12.54 1.26 -10.35
C MET A 133 -12.04 0.64 -9.05
N ALA A 134 -10.72 0.54 -8.89
CA ALA A 134 -10.10 0.19 -7.62
C ALA A 134 -9.74 1.45 -6.85
N GLU A 135 -10.10 1.50 -5.55
CA GLU A 135 -9.91 2.69 -4.74
C GLU A 135 -9.37 2.32 -3.36
N CYS A 136 -8.48 3.17 -2.83
CA CYS A 136 -8.05 3.15 -1.44
C CYS A 136 -8.51 4.42 -0.74
N ARG A 137 -9.22 4.24 0.39
CA ARG A 137 -9.58 5.33 1.32
C ARG A 137 -8.92 5.11 2.66
N ILE A 138 -8.49 6.20 3.29
CA ILE A 138 -8.00 6.20 4.68
C ILE A 138 -8.74 7.30 5.41
N VAL A 139 -9.44 6.90 6.46
CA VAL A 139 -10.22 7.80 7.31
C VAL A 139 -9.76 7.65 8.76
N GLY A 140 -9.98 8.65 9.57
CA GLY A 140 -9.57 8.65 10.98
C GLY A 140 -10.56 9.35 11.89
N PRO A 141 -10.23 9.52 13.17
CA PRO A 141 -11.06 10.26 14.12
C PRO A 141 -11.18 11.74 13.73
N ASP A 142 -12.17 12.41 14.34
CA ASP A 142 -12.39 13.85 14.23
C ASP A 142 -12.58 14.38 12.80
N GLY A 143 -13.06 13.49 11.89
CA GLY A 143 -13.30 13.84 10.50
C GLY A 143 -12.05 13.85 9.63
N PHE A 144 -10.93 13.30 10.13
CA PHE A 144 -9.73 13.12 9.31
C PHE A 144 -10.01 12.20 8.12
N GLU A 145 -9.63 12.63 6.93
CA GLU A 145 -9.73 11.85 5.70
C GLU A 145 -8.60 12.25 4.75
N MET A 146 -7.89 11.24 4.24
CA MET A 146 -6.93 11.43 3.15
C MET A 146 -7.68 11.41 1.82
N ARG A 147 -7.21 12.19 0.85
CA ARG A 147 -7.73 12.11 -0.52
C ARG A 147 -7.67 10.68 -1.02
N PRO A 148 -8.78 10.12 -1.53
CA PRO A 148 -8.78 8.75 -2.03
C PRO A 148 -7.88 8.59 -3.26
N LEU A 149 -7.20 7.44 -3.34
CA LEU A 149 -6.48 7.02 -4.53
C LEU A 149 -7.44 6.23 -5.41
N LEU A 150 -7.61 6.65 -6.65
CA LEU A 150 -8.54 6.07 -7.63
C LEU A 150 -7.76 5.51 -8.82
N ASN A 151 -7.89 4.21 -9.06
CA ASN A 151 -7.27 3.53 -10.19
C ASN A 151 -8.34 2.94 -11.12
N PRO A 152 -8.62 3.57 -12.28
CA PRO A 152 -9.40 2.92 -13.33
C PRO A 152 -8.61 1.72 -13.88
N VAL A 153 -9.28 0.58 -14.01
CA VAL A 153 -8.70 -0.67 -14.52
C VAL A 153 -8.93 -0.78 -16.01
N VAL A 154 -7.86 -0.96 -16.76
CA VAL A 154 -7.90 -1.09 -18.23
C VAL A 154 -7.15 -2.33 -18.67
N ASP A 155 -7.80 -3.22 -19.40
CA ASP A 155 -7.14 -4.34 -20.08
C ASP A 155 -6.59 -3.86 -21.43
N LEU A 156 -5.27 -3.64 -21.50
CA LEU A 156 -4.61 -3.16 -22.72
C LEU A 156 -4.74 -4.11 -23.91
N LYS A 157 -5.02 -5.40 -23.68
CA LYS A 157 -5.34 -6.33 -24.79
C LYS A 157 -6.66 -6.01 -25.47
N LYS A 158 -7.61 -5.41 -24.74
CA LYS A 158 -8.89 -4.95 -25.28
C LYS A 158 -8.85 -3.51 -25.76
N HIS A 159 -7.93 -2.73 -25.22
CA HIS A 159 -7.80 -1.28 -25.46
C HIS A 159 -6.35 -0.90 -25.84
N PRO A 160 -5.81 -1.42 -26.95
CA PRO A 160 -4.42 -1.16 -27.34
C PRO A 160 -4.13 0.31 -27.63
N GLU A 161 -5.16 1.12 -27.90
CA GLU A 161 -5.05 2.56 -28.12
C GLU A 161 -4.75 3.37 -26.83
N LYS A 162 -4.79 2.72 -25.66
CA LYS A 162 -4.52 3.34 -24.34
C LYS A 162 -3.13 3.01 -23.79
N GLU A 163 -2.28 2.33 -24.57
CA GLU A 163 -0.92 1.96 -24.20
C GLU A 163 0.05 3.15 -24.14
#